data_eebea5ea751ed6fc49e33de8da30738c
#
_entry.id   eebea5ea751ed6fc49e33de8da30738c
#
_cell.length_a   1.000
_cell.length_b   1.000
_cell.length_c   1.000
_cell.angle_alpha   90.00
_cell.angle_beta   90.00
_cell.angle_gamma   90.00
#
_symmetry.space_group_name_H-M   'P 1'
#
loop_
_entity.id
_entity.type
_entity.pdbx_description
1 polymer ?
#
loop_
_entity_poly.entity_id
_entity_poly.type
_entity_poly.pdbx_seq_one_letter_code
_entity_poly.pdbx_strand_id
1 'polypeptide(L)'
;MLKRFAKPFLAAACALAPFAGLPGPAAMAQGLVQPVSPAQTIDLSIGRGQLVTLPTTMSDVFIANDGIANVQVKSQRQLYVFGLSGGTTSVYASNAGGDIIWSANIRVGSNLDSVDQMLRLAMPEANIKVATMSSNMVLLTGTVAEPEDAAEAERLAKAFLGEDAQVISRLKMATPMQVMLRVRFAEVSRSLVRTLGVNLSSVDTTGGFRFGVAQGRQPFSQTVPSGIDPVTGQRISPPLAVGGNLEGEGYNIVDQANLGTTFAGIGRLLGLDIAAALDAGERQGLVTTLSEPNLTALSGETAQFLAGGEFPIPLNQGLGSTTIEYKNYGVSLAYTPTVLSSGRISIRVRPEVSELSTQGAVTLEGFQIPALTVRRAETTVELGSGQSFMIAGLLSNNATSTIDKAPGAGDIPILGSLFRSTDFRKGETELVIVVTPYLVKPVDDRDIRLPTDGYAAPSTAEQFFLNREAGTPPEAVRPMPQIVLPPVADENGAAAATGSSTNSEN
;
A
#
# COMPACT_ATOMS: atom_id res chain seq x y z
N MET A 1 24.11 9.47 -40.34
CA MET A 1 25.21 8.73 -41.00
C MET A 1 24.91 7.25 -40.93
N LEU A 2 24.28 6.75 -41.88
CA LEU A 2 24.62 5.88 -43.01
C LEU A 2 25.80 4.93 -42.78
N LYS A 3 25.50 3.60 -42.74
CA LYS A 3 26.03 2.63 -43.71
C LYS A 3 25.34 1.28 -43.55
N ARG A 4 24.58 0.98 -44.55
CA ARG A 4 24.18 -0.34 -45.08
C ARG A 4 25.42 -1.11 -45.55
N PHE A 5 25.42 -2.46 -45.44
CA PHE A 5 26.00 -3.32 -46.47
C PHE A 5 25.16 -4.58 -46.65
N ALA A 6 24.90 -4.82 -47.93
CA ALA A 6 24.09 -5.86 -48.49
C ALA A 6 24.90 -7.11 -48.84
N LYS A 7 24.15 -8.19 -49.09
CA LYS A 7 24.52 -9.50 -49.63
C LYS A 7 25.42 -9.42 -50.90
N PRO A 8 26.05 -10.58 -51.33
CA PRO A 8 25.32 -11.31 -52.37
C PRO A 8 25.39 -12.86 -52.32
N PHE A 9 24.38 -13.43 -52.95
CA PHE A 9 24.26 -14.74 -53.59
C PHE A 9 25.46 -15.09 -54.50
N LEU A 10 25.85 -16.36 -54.51
CA LEU A 10 26.40 -16.98 -55.72
C LEU A 10 25.94 -18.45 -55.83
N ALA A 11 25.13 -18.69 -56.85
CA ALA A 11 24.80 -20.02 -57.37
C ALA A 11 25.92 -20.44 -58.34
N ALA A 12 26.33 -21.70 -58.27
CA ALA A 12 27.07 -22.33 -59.33
C ALA A 12 26.53 -23.76 -59.56
N ALA A 13 25.87 -23.89 -60.70
CA ALA A 13 25.51 -25.16 -61.32
C ALA A 13 26.72 -25.64 -62.16
N CYS A 14 27.02 -26.92 -62.09
CA CYS A 14 27.78 -27.67 -63.11
C CYS A 14 27.40 -29.14 -63.02
N ALA A 15 26.59 -29.63 -63.93
CA ALA A 15 26.85 -30.33 -65.18
C ALA A 15 27.23 -31.81 -64.97
N LEU A 16 26.35 -32.67 -65.51
CA LEU A 16 26.45 -34.13 -65.75
C LEU A 16 27.64 -34.52 -66.63
N ALA A 17 28.27 -35.63 -66.29
CA ALA A 17 28.75 -36.58 -67.26
C ALA A 17 28.72 -38.03 -66.76
N PRO A 18 28.28 -38.99 -67.55
CA PRO A 18 28.16 -40.38 -67.14
C PRO A 18 29.48 -41.13 -67.37
N PHE A 19 29.90 -41.87 -66.34
CA PHE A 19 30.96 -42.89 -66.57
C PHE A 19 30.37 -44.28 -66.36
N ALA A 20 30.39 -45.04 -67.46
CA ALA A 20 29.97 -46.42 -67.51
C ALA A 20 31.05 -47.38 -66.95
N GLY A 21 30.57 -48.30 -66.13
CA GLY A 21 30.95 -49.71 -66.12
C GLY A 21 32.35 -50.12 -65.66
N LEU A 22 32.36 -50.82 -64.50
CA LEU A 22 33.12 -52.10 -64.35
C LEU A 22 32.52 -52.87 -63.14
N PRO A 23 32.24 -54.18 -63.17
CA PRO A 23 31.75 -54.94 -62.05
C PRO A 23 32.90 -55.21 -61.07
N GLY A 24 32.82 -54.62 -59.89
CA GLY A 24 33.63 -54.94 -58.70
C GLY A 24 33.12 -56.18 -58.00
N PRO A 25 33.95 -56.94 -57.28
CA PRO A 25 33.53 -58.17 -56.59
C PRO A 25 32.52 -57.91 -55.51
N ALA A 26 31.53 -58.79 -55.45
CA ALA A 26 30.50 -58.79 -54.41
C ALA A 26 31.15 -58.81 -53.00
N ALA A 27 31.16 -57.68 -52.31
CA ALA A 27 31.46 -57.65 -50.89
C ALA A 27 30.29 -58.34 -50.17
N MET A 28 30.56 -59.48 -49.54
CA MET A 28 29.66 -60.10 -48.58
C MET A 28 29.27 -59.08 -47.53
N ALA A 29 28.02 -58.63 -47.53
CA ALA A 29 27.49 -57.82 -46.47
C ALA A 29 27.50 -58.69 -45.21
N GLN A 30 28.46 -58.48 -44.35
CA GLN A 30 28.35 -58.90 -42.94
C GLN A 30 27.08 -58.24 -42.37
N GLY A 31 26.08 -59.06 -42.07
CA GLY A 31 24.85 -58.59 -41.44
C GLY A 31 25.20 -57.81 -40.15
N LEU A 32 25.06 -56.51 -40.21
CA LEU A 32 25.11 -55.67 -39.01
C LEU A 32 24.00 -56.22 -38.10
N VAL A 33 24.41 -56.83 -36.98
CA VAL A 33 23.52 -57.21 -35.90
C VAL A 33 22.91 -55.90 -35.40
N GLN A 34 21.71 -55.62 -35.83
CA GLN A 34 20.98 -54.45 -35.32
C GLN A 34 20.56 -54.76 -33.85
N PRO A 35 20.85 -53.86 -32.91
CA PRO A 35 20.36 -54.01 -31.55
C PRO A 35 18.82 -54.01 -31.57
N VAL A 36 18.21 -55.01 -31.02
CA VAL A 36 16.74 -55.11 -30.91
C VAL A 36 16.31 -54.16 -29.80
N SER A 37 15.75 -53.04 -30.17
CA SER A 37 15.11 -52.12 -29.21
C SER A 37 13.76 -52.64 -28.78
N PRO A 38 13.35 -52.48 -27.50
CA PRO A 38 12.05 -52.91 -27.02
C PRO A 38 10.92 -52.29 -27.85
N ALA A 39 9.99 -53.14 -28.31
CA ALA A 39 8.90 -52.74 -29.21
C ALA A 39 7.75 -52.00 -28.53
N GLN A 40 7.62 -52.17 -27.21
CA GLN A 40 6.51 -51.58 -26.39
C GLN A 40 7.05 -50.98 -25.10
N THR A 41 6.31 -50.02 -24.53
CA THR A 41 6.56 -49.49 -23.16
C THR A 41 5.35 -49.87 -22.31
N ILE A 42 5.58 -50.44 -21.14
CA ILE A 42 4.58 -50.77 -20.15
C ILE A 42 4.87 -49.95 -18.89
N ASP A 43 3.92 -49.10 -18.52
CA ASP A 43 4.00 -48.31 -17.30
C ASP A 43 3.30 -49.08 -16.16
N LEU A 44 4.04 -49.35 -15.09
CA LEU A 44 3.56 -50.05 -13.91
C LEU A 44 3.75 -49.19 -12.66
N SER A 45 2.82 -49.30 -11.71
CA SER A 45 3.01 -48.77 -10.37
C SER A 45 3.69 -49.78 -9.47
N ILE A 46 4.49 -49.34 -8.50
CA ILE A 46 5.10 -50.21 -7.48
C ILE A 46 4.00 -51.03 -6.80
N GLY A 47 4.23 -52.34 -6.69
CA GLY A 47 3.28 -53.29 -6.09
C GLY A 47 2.12 -53.68 -6.99
N ARG A 48 2.04 -53.17 -8.24
CA ARG A 48 1.03 -53.58 -9.22
C ARG A 48 1.65 -54.42 -10.35
N GLY A 49 0.88 -55.29 -10.92
CA GLY A 49 1.29 -56.13 -12.05
C GLY A 49 0.27 -56.18 -13.16
N GLN A 50 0.75 -56.47 -14.36
CA GLN A 50 -0.04 -56.58 -15.57
C GLN A 50 0.20 -57.93 -16.22
N LEU A 51 -0.88 -58.58 -16.66
CA LEU A 51 -0.79 -59.80 -17.45
C LEU A 51 -0.57 -59.46 -18.91
N VAL A 52 0.51 -59.96 -19.48
CA VAL A 52 0.87 -59.81 -20.89
C VAL A 52 0.66 -61.14 -21.61
N THR A 53 -0.11 -61.10 -22.70
CA THR A 53 -0.34 -62.29 -23.55
C THR A 53 0.56 -62.19 -24.78
N LEU A 54 1.38 -63.22 -25.00
CA LEU A 54 2.33 -63.29 -26.11
C LEU A 54 1.68 -63.86 -27.37
N PRO A 55 2.16 -63.43 -28.57
CA PRO A 55 1.59 -63.92 -29.86
C PRO A 55 1.90 -65.38 -30.12
N THR A 56 3.09 -65.86 -29.66
CA THR A 56 3.54 -67.22 -29.86
C THR A 56 4.03 -67.84 -28.53
N THR A 57 4.32 -69.14 -28.50
CA THR A 57 4.84 -69.88 -27.35
C THR A 57 6.28 -69.39 -27.03
N MET A 58 6.52 -68.99 -25.79
CA MET A 58 7.86 -68.66 -25.30
C MET A 58 8.56 -69.86 -24.71
N SER A 59 9.88 -69.90 -24.79
CA SER A 59 10.74 -70.84 -24.13
C SER A 59 11.54 -70.23 -23.00
N ASP A 60 11.98 -68.98 -23.16
CA ASP A 60 12.77 -68.28 -22.18
C ASP A 60 12.38 -66.80 -22.04
N VAL A 61 12.63 -66.20 -20.85
CA VAL A 61 12.35 -64.81 -20.50
C VAL A 61 13.55 -64.19 -19.82
N PHE A 62 14.01 -63.08 -20.31
CA PHE A 62 15.11 -62.33 -19.77
C PHE A 62 14.65 -60.96 -19.31
N ILE A 63 15.04 -60.58 -18.08
CA ILE A 63 14.86 -59.26 -17.53
C ILE A 63 16.21 -58.61 -17.23
N ALA A 64 16.39 -57.37 -17.63
CA ALA A 64 17.67 -56.66 -17.46
C ALA A 64 17.96 -56.28 -16.01
N ASN A 65 16.94 -55.95 -15.22
CA ASN A 65 17.07 -55.67 -13.82
C ASN A 65 15.82 -56.14 -13.04
N ASP A 66 15.98 -57.22 -12.29
CA ASP A 66 14.95 -57.88 -11.49
C ASP A 66 14.62 -57.12 -10.20
N GLY A 67 15.47 -56.19 -9.75
CA GLY A 67 15.21 -55.28 -8.62
C GLY A 67 14.16 -54.22 -8.94
N ILE A 68 13.95 -53.85 -10.23
CA ILE A 68 12.96 -52.87 -10.65
C ILE A 68 11.60 -53.50 -10.93
N ALA A 69 11.61 -54.55 -11.71
CA ALA A 69 10.41 -55.33 -12.03
C ALA A 69 10.74 -56.81 -12.05
N ASN A 70 9.77 -57.65 -11.74
CA ASN A 70 9.93 -59.07 -11.83
C ASN A 70 8.86 -59.67 -12.74
N VAL A 71 9.17 -60.84 -13.30
CA VAL A 71 8.33 -61.52 -14.27
C VAL A 71 8.04 -62.94 -13.81
N GLN A 72 6.77 -63.29 -13.72
CA GLN A 72 6.32 -64.66 -13.46
C GLN A 72 5.67 -65.26 -14.70
N VAL A 73 6.15 -66.41 -15.10
CA VAL A 73 5.57 -67.18 -16.20
C VAL A 73 4.31 -67.92 -15.70
N LYS A 74 3.14 -67.56 -16.23
CA LYS A 74 1.87 -68.21 -15.91
C LYS A 74 1.57 -69.37 -16.85
N SER A 75 1.91 -69.25 -18.14
CA SER A 75 1.79 -70.31 -19.16
C SER A 75 2.79 -69.98 -20.28
N GLN A 76 2.92 -70.90 -21.25
CA GLN A 76 3.80 -70.72 -22.40
C GLN A 76 3.46 -69.49 -23.28
N ARG A 77 2.33 -68.83 -23.02
CA ARG A 77 1.89 -67.62 -23.74
C ARG A 77 1.50 -66.45 -22.84
N GLN A 78 1.70 -66.57 -21.53
CA GLN A 78 1.27 -65.55 -20.58
C GLN A 78 2.39 -65.23 -19.58
N LEU A 79 2.73 -63.96 -19.50
CA LEU A 79 3.65 -63.39 -18.55
C LEU A 79 2.91 -62.44 -17.59
N TYR A 80 3.15 -62.58 -16.33
CA TYR A 80 2.72 -61.59 -15.34
C TYR A 80 3.94 -60.77 -14.92
N VAL A 81 3.89 -59.47 -15.29
CA VAL A 81 4.95 -58.51 -14.99
C VAL A 81 4.49 -57.65 -13.85
N PHE A 82 5.30 -57.48 -12.78
CA PHE A 82 4.97 -56.65 -11.65
C PHE A 82 6.17 -55.77 -11.23
N GLY A 83 5.87 -54.50 -10.82
CA GLY A 83 6.85 -53.52 -10.39
C GLY A 83 7.25 -53.70 -8.93
N LEU A 84 8.54 -53.75 -8.63
CA LEU A 84 9.09 -53.87 -7.27
C LEU A 84 9.60 -52.53 -6.77
N SER A 85 10.40 -51.82 -7.57
CA SER A 85 10.94 -50.53 -7.22
C SER A 85 10.93 -49.57 -8.40
N GLY A 86 10.98 -48.27 -8.13
CA GLY A 86 10.99 -47.24 -9.19
C GLY A 86 12.21 -47.33 -10.08
N GLY A 87 11.99 -47.23 -11.39
CA GLY A 87 13.04 -47.32 -12.41
C GLY A 87 12.55 -47.79 -13.75
N THR A 88 13.47 -48.05 -14.65
CA THR A 88 13.18 -48.55 -16.01
C THR A 88 14.02 -49.82 -16.23
N THR A 89 13.38 -50.89 -16.70
CA THR A 89 14.05 -52.14 -17.07
C THR A 89 13.48 -52.65 -18.37
N SER A 90 14.21 -53.50 -19.08
CA SER A 90 13.76 -54.13 -20.31
C SER A 90 13.52 -55.60 -20.09
N VAL A 91 12.44 -56.14 -20.68
CA VAL A 91 12.08 -57.53 -20.68
C VAL A 91 12.01 -58.06 -22.10
N TYR A 92 12.59 -59.23 -22.31
CA TYR A 92 12.61 -59.95 -23.59
C TYR A 92 12.09 -61.37 -23.39
N ALA A 93 11.26 -61.82 -24.29
CA ALA A 93 10.79 -63.21 -24.35
C ALA A 93 11.21 -63.83 -25.68
N SER A 94 11.78 -65.01 -25.64
CA SER A 94 12.24 -65.77 -26.81
C SER A 94 11.52 -67.11 -26.99
N ASN A 95 11.49 -67.60 -28.21
CA ASN A 95 11.01 -68.93 -28.55
C ASN A 95 12.14 -69.99 -28.41
N ALA A 96 11.80 -71.28 -28.61
CA ALA A 96 12.78 -72.39 -28.56
C ALA A 96 13.90 -72.27 -29.63
N GLY A 97 13.71 -71.44 -30.67
CA GLY A 97 14.70 -71.16 -31.72
C GLY A 97 15.65 -70.01 -31.37
N GLY A 98 15.44 -69.30 -30.26
CA GLY A 98 16.20 -68.14 -29.82
C GLY A 98 15.72 -66.80 -30.42
N ASP A 99 14.63 -66.77 -31.21
CA ASP A 99 14.09 -65.55 -31.76
C ASP A 99 13.31 -64.77 -30.68
N ILE A 100 13.48 -63.44 -30.63
CA ILE A 100 12.72 -62.59 -29.72
C ILE A 100 11.31 -62.40 -30.24
N ILE A 101 10.37 -62.98 -29.54
CA ILE A 101 8.93 -62.96 -29.90
C ILE A 101 8.19 -61.76 -29.28
N TRP A 102 8.77 -61.19 -28.21
CA TRP A 102 8.21 -60.04 -27.54
C TRP A 102 9.31 -59.30 -26.77
N SER A 103 9.24 -57.98 -26.77
CA SER A 103 10.11 -57.14 -25.96
C SER A 103 9.37 -55.92 -25.49
N ALA A 104 9.60 -55.53 -24.23
CA ALA A 104 9.02 -54.33 -23.67
C ALA A 104 10.00 -53.61 -22.74
N ASN A 105 9.87 -52.30 -22.72
CA ASN A 105 10.49 -51.42 -21.72
C ASN A 105 9.52 -51.23 -20.57
N ILE A 106 9.84 -51.70 -19.38
CA ILE A 106 8.99 -51.62 -18.19
C ILE A 106 9.43 -50.42 -17.41
N ARG A 107 8.56 -49.43 -17.28
CA ARG A 107 8.75 -48.26 -16.45
C ARG A 107 7.92 -48.46 -15.19
N VAL A 108 8.61 -48.56 -14.04
CA VAL A 108 7.95 -48.68 -12.74
C VAL A 108 8.05 -47.32 -12.05
N GLY A 109 6.90 -46.75 -11.69
CA GLY A 109 6.80 -45.46 -11.02
C GLY A 109 6.01 -45.55 -9.72
N SER A 110 6.05 -44.49 -8.93
CA SER A 110 5.17 -44.32 -7.75
C SER A 110 3.72 -44.34 -8.21
N ASN A 111 2.80 -44.69 -7.31
CA ASN A 111 1.36 -44.79 -7.62
C ASN A 111 0.73 -43.40 -7.80
N LEU A 112 1.03 -42.75 -8.93
CA LEU A 112 0.66 -41.39 -9.23
C LEU A 112 -0.84 -41.17 -9.39
N ASP A 113 -1.53 -42.15 -9.97
CA ASP A 113 -3.00 -42.09 -10.15
C ASP A 113 -3.68 -41.91 -8.79
N SER A 114 -3.11 -42.55 -7.75
CA SER A 114 -3.63 -42.43 -6.38
C SER A 114 -3.31 -41.09 -5.74
N VAL A 115 -2.13 -40.47 -6.02
CA VAL A 115 -1.77 -39.12 -5.55
C VAL A 115 -2.66 -38.09 -6.23
N ASP A 116 -2.82 -38.17 -7.55
CA ASP A 116 -3.67 -37.27 -8.32
C ASP A 116 -5.14 -37.36 -7.85
N GLN A 117 -5.64 -38.59 -7.62
CA GLN A 117 -7.00 -38.81 -7.11
C GLN A 117 -7.16 -38.28 -5.67
N MET A 118 -6.16 -38.47 -4.82
CA MET A 118 -6.17 -37.96 -3.44
C MET A 118 -6.17 -36.43 -3.43
N LEU A 119 -5.32 -35.78 -4.24
CA LEU A 119 -5.30 -34.33 -4.36
C LEU A 119 -6.62 -33.76 -4.90
N ARG A 120 -7.24 -34.40 -5.89
CA ARG A 120 -8.58 -34.00 -6.38
C ARG A 120 -9.67 -34.13 -5.33
N LEU A 121 -9.58 -35.12 -4.47
CA LEU A 121 -10.53 -35.32 -3.37
C LEU A 121 -10.33 -34.33 -2.24
N ALA A 122 -9.06 -34.05 -1.89
CA ALA A 122 -8.71 -33.12 -0.81
C ALA A 122 -8.89 -31.64 -1.22
N MET A 123 -8.67 -31.35 -2.52
CA MET A 123 -8.64 -29.97 -3.05
C MET A 123 -9.43 -29.88 -4.35
N PRO A 124 -10.76 -29.94 -4.33
CA PRO A 124 -11.61 -30.03 -5.54
C PRO A 124 -11.53 -28.76 -6.41
N GLU A 125 -11.20 -27.61 -5.84
CA GLU A 125 -11.07 -26.35 -6.56
C GLU A 125 -9.68 -26.16 -7.21
N ALA A 126 -8.70 -26.98 -6.83
CA ALA A 126 -7.35 -26.90 -7.36
C ALA A 126 -7.21 -27.78 -8.62
N ASN A 127 -6.59 -27.25 -9.66
CA ASN A 127 -6.27 -28.02 -10.86
C ASN A 127 -4.79 -28.43 -10.82
N ILE A 128 -4.50 -29.48 -10.05
CA ILE A 128 -3.14 -29.97 -9.83
C ILE A 128 -2.92 -31.21 -10.68
N LYS A 129 -1.81 -31.26 -11.40
CA LYS A 129 -1.32 -32.42 -12.14
C LYS A 129 -0.03 -32.90 -11.51
N VAL A 130 0.07 -34.19 -11.31
CA VAL A 130 1.23 -34.86 -10.72
C VAL A 130 2.03 -35.55 -11.80
N ALA A 131 3.33 -35.30 -11.88
CA ALA A 131 4.23 -35.93 -12.81
C ALA A 131 5.46 -36.50 -12.08
N THR A 132 5.93 -37.72 -12.42
CA THR A 132 7.21 -38.24 -11.93
C THR A 132 8.37 -37.70 -12.75
N MET A 133 9.42 -37.27 -12.06
CA MET A 133 10.72 -36.95 -12.70
C MET A 133 11.73 -38.08 -12.50
N SER A 134 11.64 -38.80 -11.40
CA SER A 134 12.51 -39.93 -11.07
C SER A 134 11.77 -40.85 -10.08
N SER A 135 12.35 -41.98 -9.71
CA SER A 135 11.76 -42.97 -8.81
C SER A 135 11.31 -42.40 -7.45
N ASN A 136 11.96 -41.30 -7.02
CA ASN A 136 11.69 -40.67 -5.71
C ASN A 136 11.40 -39.17 -5.81
N MET A 137 11.19 -38.63 -7.01
CA MET A 137 10.96 -37.21 -7.26
C MET A 137 9.66 -36.98 -8.01
N VAL A 138 8.77 -36.17 -7.42
CA VAL A 138 7.46 -35.83 -7.97
C VAL A 138 7.36 -34.33 -8.20
N LEU A 139 6.84 -33.96 -9.37
CA LEU A 139 6.58 -32.60 -9.77
C LEU A 139 5.07 -32.32 -9.72
N LEU A 140 4.67 -31.34 -8.90
CA LEU A 140 3.32 -30.80 -8.89
C LEU A 140 3.26 -29.60 -9.84
N THR A 141 2.32 -29.63 -10.80
CA THR A 141 2.09 -28.54 -11.75
C THR A 141 0.60 -28.22 -11.81
N GLY A 142 0.26 -26.99 -12.15
CA GLY A 142 -1.14 -26.58 -12.27
C GLY A 142 -1.44 -25.27 -11.59
N THR A 143 -2.70 -25.08 -11.21
CA THR A 143 -3.17 -23.84 -10.57
C THR A 143 -3.91 -24.15 -9.27
N VAL A 144 -3.68 -23.32 -8.26
CA VAL A 144 -4.32 -23.33 -6.95
C VAL A 144 -4.99 -21.98 -6.68
N ALA A 145 -5.97 -21.96 -5.80
CA ALA A 145 -6.71 -20.73 -5.49
C ALA A 145 -5.92 -19.83 -4.53
N GLU A 146 -5.29 -20.41 -3.51
CA GLU A 146 -4.59 -19.68 -2.44
C GLU A 146 -3.15 -20.20 -2.25
N PRO A 147 -2.24 -19.38 -1.68
CA PRO A 147 -0.85 -19.83 -1.44
C PRO A 147 -0.77 -20.98 -0.42
N GLU A 148 -1.73 -21.03 0.51
CA GLU A 148 -1.82 -22.08 1.52
C GLU A 148 -2.11 -23.43 0.88
N ASP A 149 -2.93 -23.46 -0.15
CA ASP A 149 -3.24 -24.67 -0.93
C ASP A 149 -1.97 -25.30 -1.55
N ALA A 150 -1.04 -24.46 -2.02
CA ALA A 150 0.20 -24.95 -2.59
C ALA A 150 1.06 -25.67 -1.55
N ALA A 151 1.14 -25.13 -0.32
CA ALA A 151 1.87 -25.74 0.79
C ALA A 151 1.17 -27.00 1.30
N GLU A 152 -0.17 -27.00 1.28
CA GLU A 152 -0.95 -28.17 1.65
C GLU A 152 -0.83 -29.30 0.63
N ALA A 153 -0.91 -28.99 -0.66
CA ALA A 153 -0.68 -29.97 -1.73
C ALA A 153 0.69 -30.64 -1.61
N GLU A 154 1.73 -29.87 -1.28
CA GLU A 154 3.06 -30.41 -1.05
C GLU A 154 3.11 -31.34 0.17
N ARG A 155 2.50 -30.94 1.30
CA ARG A 155 2.41 -31.78 2.52
C ARG A 155 1.64 -33.08 2.28
N LEU A 156 0.50 -32.99 1.61
CA LEU A 156 -0.31 -34.16 1.27
C LEU A 156 0.44 -35.11 0.34
N ALA A 157 1.11 -34.58 -0.68
CA ALA A 157 1.91 -35.39 -1.59
C ALA A 157 3.08 -36.10 -0.85
N LYS A 158 3.79 -35.39 0.04
CA LYS A 158 4.85 -35.99 0.87
C LYS A 158 4.31 -37.07 1.82
N ALA A 159 3.21 -36.79 2.50
CA ALA A 159 2.60 -37.75 3.41
C ALA A 159 2.15 -39.04 2.71
N PHE A 160 1.70 -38.95 1.47
CA PHE A 160 1.26 -40.12 0.70
C PHE A 160 2.42 -40.93 0.08
N LEU A 161 3.49 -40.22 -0.37
CA LEU A 161 4.64 -40.85 -1.04
C LEU A 161 5.69 -41.40 -0.07
N GLY A 162 5.65 -40.95 1.19
CA GLY A 162 6.65 -41.27 2.23
C GLY A 162 7.72 -40.18 2.40
N GLU A 163 8.45 -40.25 3.50
CA GLU A 163 9.43 -39.21 3.89
C GLU A 163 10.61 -39.08 2.94
N ASP A 164 10.97 -40.14 2.23
CA ASP A 164 12.08 -40.17 1.28
C ASP A 164 11.72 -39.51 -0.09
N ALA A 165 10.46 -39.18 -0.32
CA ALA A 165 10.02 -38.60 -1.57
C ALA A 165 10.30 -37.08 -1.63
N GLN A 166 10.95 -36.67 -2.70
CA GLN A 166 11.22 -35.26 -2.98
C GLN A 166 10.08 -34.70 -3.85
N VAL A 167 9.28 -33.80 -3.28
CA VAL A 167 8.19 -33.10 -3.99
C VAL A 167 8.67 -31.73 -4.43
N ILE A 168 8.60 -31.46 -5.73
CA ILE A 168 8.88 -30.16 -6.33
C ILE A 168 7.56 -29.50 -6.72
N SER A 169 7.23 -28.36 -6.14
CA SER A 169 6.03 -27.60 -6.47
C SER A 169 6.32 -26.55 -7.54
N ARG A 170 5.55 -26.58 -8.63
CA ARG A 170 5.46 -25.54 -9.67
C ARG A 170 4.01 -25.11 -9.87
N LEU A 171 3.27 -25.03 -8.79
CA LEU A 171 1.90 -24.55 -8.79
C LEU A 171 1.87 -23.05 -8.99
N LYS A 172 0.91 -22.56 -9.77
CA LYS A 172 0.66 -21.14 -10.01
C LYS A 172 -0.66 -20.75 -9.38
N MET A 173 -0.81 -19.49 -8.99
CA MET A 173 -2.11 -18.96 -8.58
C MET A 173 -3.04 -18.85 -9.77
N ALA A 174 -4.30 -19.27 -9.60
CA ALA A 174 -5.34 -19.18 -10.63
C ALA A 174 -5.71 -17.72 -10.92
N THR A 175 -5.72 -16.88 -9.87
CA THR A 175 -5.90 -15.43 -9.97
C THR A 175 -4.71 -14.71 -9.39
N PRO A 176 -4.22 -13.63 -10.03
CA PRO A 176 -3.14 -12.85 -9.47
C PRO A 176 -3.60 -12.22 -8.16
N MET A 177 -2.82 -12.41 -7.08
CA MET A 177 -3.13 -11.83 -5.77
C MET A 177 -3.05 -10.32 -5.82
N GLN A 178 -4.08 -9.68 -5.28
CA GLN A 178 -4.14 -8.23 -5.12
C GLN A 178 -3.94 -7.87 -3.67
N VAL A 179 -3.18 -6.82 -3.44
CA VAL A 179 -2.92 -6.26 -2.11
C VAL A 179 -3.47 -4.85 -2.08
N MET A 180 -4.38 -4.59 -1.16
CA MET A 180 -4.81 -3.24 -0.82
C MET A 180 -3.94 -2.75 0.34
N LEU A 181 -3.27 -1.63 0.14
CA LEU A 181 -2.51 -0.96 1.18
C LEU A 181 -3.31 0.22 1.73
N ARG A 182 -3.53 0.22 3.03
CA ARG A 182 -4.05 1.37 3.78
C ARG A 182 -2.90 2.04 4.51
N VAL A 183 -2.72 3.32 4.27
CA VAL A 183 -1.75 4.14 5.01
C VAL A 183 -2.50 5.17 5.81
N ARG A 184 -2.10 5.39 7.07
CA ARG A 184 -2.65 6.42 7.93
C ARG A 184 -1.56 7.37 8.37
N PHE A 185 -1.74 8.65 8.07
CA PHE A 185 -0.98 9.75 8.63
C PHE A 185 -1.80 10.40 9.73
N ALA A 186 -1.34 10.32 10.94
CA ALA A 186 -1.95 11.00 12.07
C ALA A 186 -0.96 12.00 12.64
N GLU A 187 -1.36 13.27 12.66
CA GLU A 187 -0.55 14.37 13.20
C GLU A 187 -1.38 15.15 14.21
N VAL A 188 -0.78 15.43 15.33
CA VAL A 188 -1.32 16.31 16.37
C VAL A 188 -0.31 17.41 16.63
N SER A 189 -0.73 18.65 16.43
CA SER A 189 0.08 19.84 16.73
C SER A 189 -0.60 20.64 17.82
N ARG A 190 0.14 20.93 18.89
CA ARG A 190 -0.30 21.75 20.02
C ARG A 190 0.55 22.99 20.09
N SER A 191 -0.08 24.14 20.23
CA SER A 191 0.60 25.42 20.42
C SER A 191 0.11 26.08 21.69
N LEU A 192 1.04 26.61 22.46
CA LEU A 192 0.76 27.43 23.64
C LEU A 192 1.54 28.73 23.50
N VAL A 193 0.84 29.85 23.53
CA VAL A 193 1.40 31.18 23.56
C VAL A 193 0.92 31.88 24.83
N ARG A 194 1.86 32.32 25.65
CA ARG A 194 1.56 33.05 26.88
C ARG A 194 2.35 34.33 26.90
N THR A 195 1.66 35.47 27.02
CA THR A 195 2.25 36.81 27.07
C THR A 195 1.84 37.49 28.37
N LEU A 196 2.79 38.12 29.02
CA LEU A 196 2.57 38.96 30.17
C LEU A 196 3.46 40.19 30.03
N GLY A 197 2.87 41.39 29.97
CA GLY A 197 3.58 42.63 29.87
C GLY A 197 2.94 43.72 30.70
N VAL A 198 3.73 44.53 31.36
CA VAL A 198 3.31 45.72 32.11
C VAL A 198 3.90 46.96 31.49
N ASN A 199 3.04 47.90 31.13
CA ASN A 199 3.41 49.19 30.58
C ASN A 199 2.93 50.30 31.52
N LEU A 200 3.82 51.19 31.91
CA LEU A 200 3.56 52.29 32.80
C LEU A 200 4.06 53.58 32.18
N SER A 201 3.23 54.62 32.10
CA SER A 201 3.64 55.93 31.58
C SER A 201 2.95 57.06 32.35
N SER A 202 3.67 58.16 32.50
CA SER A 202 3.09 59.42 32.95
C SER A 202 2.46 60.13 31.75
N VAL A 203 1.20 60.51 31.90
CA VAL A 203 0.39 61.16 30.86
C VAL A 203 0.13 62.64 31.23
N ASP A 204 0.92 63.21 32.11
CA ASP A 204 0.78 64.60 32.56
C ASP A 204 0.82 65.61 31.38
N THR A 205 -0.29 66.34 31.23
CA THR A 205 -0.46 67.38 30.20
C THR A 205 -0.12 68.80 30.70
N THR A 206 0.15 68.93 32.02
CA THR A 206 0.38 70.24 32.66
C THR A 206 1.85 70.73 32.63
N GLY A 207 2.73 70.02 31.94
CA GLY A 207 4.15 70.34 31.78
C GLY A 207 5.08 69.83 32.90
N GLY A 208 4.59 68.89 33.72
CA GLY A 208 5.33 68.13 34.73
C GLY A 208 6.29 67.07 34.15
N PHE A 209 6.89 66.28 35.05
CA PHE A 209 7.83 65.24 34.70
C PHE A 209 7.15 64.11 33.98
N ARG A 210 7.56 63.82 32.75
CA ARG A 210 7.06 62.73 31.93
C ARG A 210 8.05 61.58 31.99
N PHE A 211 7.53 60.43 32.37
CA PHE A 211 8.29 59.16 32.32
C PHE A 211 7.43 58.06 31.71
N GLY A 212 8.08 57.06 31.17
CA GLY A 212 7.39 55.89 30.63
C GLY A 212 8.31 54.68 30.65
N VAL A 213 7.77 53.54 31.03
CA VAL A 213 8.39 52.24 30.86
C VAL A 213 7.46 51.44 29.96
N ALA A 214 7.84 51.34 28.70
CA ALA A 214 7.12 50.53 27.69
C ALA A 214 8.00 49.35 27.34
N GLN A 215 7.45 48.15 27.43
CA GLN A 215 8.18 46.92 27.15
C GLN A 215 7.55 46.26 25.92
N GLY A 216 8.21 46.51 24.78
CA GLY A 216 7.83 45.88 23.52
C GLY A 216 6.69 46.53 22.74
N ARG A 217 5.84 47.36 23.33
CA ARG A 217 4.77 48.10 22.63
C ARG A 217 4.44 49.44 23.29
N GLN A 218 3.78 50.30 22.56
CA GLN A 218 3.19 51.54 23.09
C GLN A 218 1.66 51.31 23.25
N PRO A 219 1.16 51.03 24.48
CA PRO A 219 -0.26 50.76 24.71
C PRO A 219 -1.13 51.99 24.66
N PHE A 220 -0.52 53.17 24.73
CA PHE A 220 -1.20 54.46 24.69
C PHE A 220 -0.74 55.28 23.49
N SER A 221 -1.66 55.78 22.72
CA SER A 221 -1.42 56.76 21.67
C SER A 221 -2.11 58.06 22.01
N GLN A 222 -1.42 59.20 21.79
CA GLN A 222 -2.02 60.52 21.99
C GLN A 222 -3.08 60.74 20.89
N THR A 223 -4.27 61.14 21.30
CA THR A 223 -5.31 61.53 20.36
C THR A 223 -4.98 62.91 19.81
N VAL A 224 -4.88 63.02 18.51
CA VAL A 224 -4.81 64.31 17.86
C VAL A 224 -6.21 64.93 17.93
N PRO A 225 -6.35 66.23 18.29
CA PRO A 225 -7.62 66.91 18.32
C PRO A 225 -8.37 66.74 17.00
N SER A 226 -9.68 66.56 17.07
CA SER A 226 -10.51 66.40 15.86
C SER A 226 -10.45 67.70 15.05
N GLY A 227 -9.69 67.64 13.95
CA GLY A 227 -9.60 68.68 12.94
C GLY A 227 -10.23 68.26 11.64
N ILE A 228 -10.40 69.21 10.74
CA ILE A 228 -10.67 68.88 9.34
C ILE A 228 -9.29 68.61 8.70
N ASP A 229 -9.12 67.46 8.08
CA ASP A 229 -7.93 67.15 7.30
C ASP A 229 -7.76 68.23 6.22
N PRO A 230 -6.66 69.01 6.24
CA PRO A 230 -6.49 70.10 5.29
C PRO A 230 -6.34 69.61 3.84
N VAL A 231 -6.07 68.30 3.62
CA VAL A 231 -5.86 67.73 2.31
C VAL A 231 -7.16 67.08 1.75
N THR A 232 -7.91 66.40 2.61
CA THR A 232 -9.13 65.64 2.18
C THR A 232 -10.43 66.37 2.52
N GLY A 233 -10.43 67.41 3.39
CA GLY A 233 -11.64 68.10 3.84
C GLY A 233 -12.59 67.27 4.69
N GLN A 234 -12.18 66.06 5.04
CA GLN A 234 -12.99 65.16 5.89
C GLN A 234 -12.70 65.39 7.38
N ARG A 235 -13.76 65.27 8.18
CA ARG A 235 -13.57 65.26 9.65
C ARG A 235 -12.77 64.05 10.08
N ILE A 236 -11.64 64.26 10.69
CA ILE A 236 -10.90 63.22 11.40
C ILE A 236 -11.68 62.93 12.68
N SER A 237 -12.40 61.83 12.70
CA SER A 237 -13.05 61.33 13.93
C SER A 237 -12.02 60.56 14.74
N PRO A 238 -11.59 61.04 15.89
CA PRO A 238 -10.70 60.26 16.74
C PRO A 238 -11.41 58.99 17.22
N PRO A 239 -10.70 57.86 17.33
CA PRO A 239 -11.20 56.69 18.04
C PRO A 239 -11.50 57.08 19.51
N LEU A 240 -12.35 56.29 20.16
CA LEU A 240 -12.85 56.55 21.51
C LEU A 240 -11.71 56.89 22.51
N ALA A 241 -11.64 58.10 22.98
CA ALA A 241 -10.61 58.54 23.94
C ALA A 241 -11.01 58.16 25.36
N VAL A 242 -10.11 57.51 26.10
CA VAL A 242 -10.29 57.24 27.52
C VAL A 242 -9.47 58.24 28.33
N GLY A 243 -10.11 59.09 29.13
CA GLY A 243 -9.45 60.01 30.05
C GLY A 243 -8.97 61.31 29.44
N GLY A 244 -9.65 61.88 28.43
CA GLY A 244 -9.36 63.18 27.87
C GLY A 244 -10.10 64.33 28.55
N ASN A 245 -9.52 65.54 28.53
CA ASN A 245 -10.26 66.77 28.85
C ASN A 245 -11.26 67.06 27.72
N LEU A 246 -12.33 67.77 28.07
CA LEU A 246 -13.43 68.15 27.16
C LEU A 246 -12.97 68.99 25.93
N GLU A 247 -11.68 69.33 25.81
CA GLU A 247 -11.09 70.10 24.74
C GLU A 247 -10.42 69.24 23.61
N GLY A 248 -10.62 67.90 23.63
CA GLY A 248 -10.22 67.04 22.50
C GLY A 248 -8.82 66.42 22.59
N GLU A 249 -8.07 66.65 23.64
CA GLU A 249 -6.83 65.89 23.91
C GLU A 249 -7.12 64.69 24.80
N GLY A 250 -6.79 63.52 24.35
CA GLY A 250 -6.99 62.28 25.08
C GLY A 250 -6.00 61.20 24.67
N TYR A 251 -5.94 60.16 25.47
CA TYR A 251 -5.13 58.97 25.18
C TYR A 251 -6.03 57.83 24.77
N ASN A 252 -5.71 57.20 23.68
CA ASN A 252 -6.38 55.95 23.25
C ASN A 252 -5.59 54.77 23.75
N ILE A 253 -6.33 53.78 24.23
CA ILE A 253 -5.76 52.47 24.48
C ILE A 253 -5.68 51.74 23.13
N VAL A 254 -4.47 51.45 22.71
CA VAL A 254 -4.26 50.65 21.52
C VAL A 254 -4.39 49.20 21.92
N ASP A 255 -5.51 48.57 21.51
CA ASP A 255 -5.72 47.17 21.70
C ASP A 255 -4.77 46.36 20.82
N GLN A 256 -4.19 45.30 21.37
CA GLN A 256 -3.38 44.35 20.62
C GLN A 256 -4.32 43.26 20.09
N ALA A 257 -4.93 43.51 18.94
CA ALA A 257 -6.06 42.75 18.38
C ALA A 257 -5.87 41.21 18.27
N ASN A 258 -4.69 40.68 18.60
CA ASN A 258 -4.40 39.28 18.35
C ASN A 258 -3.75 38.47 19.50
N LEU A 259 -3.41 39.06 20.65
CA LEU A 259 -2.52 38.43 21.64
C LEU A 259 -3.01 38.44 23.09
N GLY A 260 -4.29 38.63 23.37
CA GLY A 260 -4.78 38.53 24.74
C GLY A 260 -5.60 39.73 25.20
N THR A 261 -5.83 39.83 26.51
CA THR A 261 -6.63 40.89 27.13
C THR A 261 -5.70 41.99 27.67
N THR A 262 -5.96 43.21 27.27
CA THR A 262 -5.28 44.39 27.83
C THR A 262 -6.16 45.00 28.92
N PHE A 263 -5.66 45.08 30.13
CA PHE A 263 -6.27 45.86 31.19
C PHE A 263 -5.51 47.21 31.27
N ALA A 264 -6.20 48.29 31.00
CA ALA A 264 -5.57 49.60 31.06
C ALA A 264 -6.43 50.55 31.94
N GLY A 265 -5.73 51.44 32.59
CA GLY A 265 -6.36 52.46 33.41
C GLY A 265 -5.49 53.72 33.45
N ILE A 266 -6.18 54.86 33.60
CA ILE A 266 -5.56 56.15 33.79
C ILE A 266 -6.08 56.71 35.13
N GLY A 267 -5.16 57.19 35.96
CA GLY A 267 -5.52 57.72 37.29
C GLY A 267 -4.48 58.67 37.82
N ARG A 268 -4.89 59.43 38.87
CA ARG A 268 -3.95 60.32 39.59
C ARG A 268 -3.39 59.62 40.81
N LEU A 269 -2.08 59.55 40.90
CA LEU A 269 -1.36 58.99 42.02
C LEU A 269 -0.27 59.99 42.47
N LEU A 270 -0.32 60.43 43.71
CA LEU A 270 0.63 61.40 44.29
C LEU A 270 0.80 62.68 43.47
N GLY A 271 -0.28 63.16 42.81
CA GLY A 271 -0.23 64.37 41.98
C GLY A 271 0.24 64.17 40.56
N LEU A 272 0.60 62.94 40.15
CA LEU A 272 0.98 62.55 38.82
C LEU A 272 -0.13 61.85 38.11
N ASP A 273 -0.40 62.20 36.85
CA ASP A 273 -1.32 61.47 36.02
C ASP A 273 -0.59 60.24 35.44
N ILE A 274 -1.01 59.04 35.81
CA ILE A 274 -0.37 57.79 35.46
C ILE A 274 -1.33 56.97 34.62
N ALA A 275 -0.85 56.52 33.48
CA ALA A 275 -1.48 55.50 32.65
C ALA A 275 -0.76 54.17 32.84
N ALA A 276 -1.49 53.13 33.19
CA ALA A 276 -0.96 51.80 33.33
C ALA A 276 -1.74 50.82 32.43
N ALA A 277 -1.03 49.95 31.74
CA ALA A 277 -1.59 48.87 30.96
C ALA A 277 -0.91 47.56 31.31
N LEU A 278 -1.75 46.55 31.59
CA LEU A 278 -1.36 45.16 31.82
C LEU A 278 -1.83 44.36 30.64
N ASP A 279 -0.90 43.81 29.90
CA ASP A 279 -1.18 42.87 28.84
C ASP A 279 -1.02 41.45 29.37
N ALA A 280 -2.11 40.68 29.38
CA ALA A 280 -2.10 39.29 29.79
C ALA A 280 -2.86 38.45 28.77
N GLY A 281 -2.19 37.48 28.22
CA GLY A 281 -2.80 36.60 27.20
C GLY A 281 -2.29 35.17 27.30
N GLU A 282 -3.21 34.27 27.19
CA GLU A 282 -2.91 32.85 26.98
C GLU A 282 -3.74 32.34 25.81
N ARG A 283 -3.09 31.76 24.82
CA ARG A 283 -3.72 31.13 23.67
C ARG A 283 -3.23 29.71 23.55
N GLN A 284 -4.16 28.79 23.49
CA GLN A 284 -3.91 27.37 23.24
C GLN A 284 -4.52 27.00 21.90
N GLY A 285 -3.74 26.36 21.05
CA GLY A 285 -4.17 25.82 19.77
C GLY A 285 -3.93 24.32 19.73
N LEU A 286 -4.92 23.59 19.23
CA LEU A 286 -4.82 22.17 18.93
C LEU A 286 -5.26 21.95 17.48
N VAL A 287 -4.38 21.36 16.69
CA VAL A 287 -4.67 20.97 15.30
C VAL A 287 -4.45 19.47 15.19
N THR A 288 -5.43 18.76 14.68
CA THR A 288 -5.35 17.33 14.39
C THR A 288 -5.57 17.12 12.91
N THR A 289 -4.66 16.40 12.27
CA THR A 289 -4.76 16.04 10.85
C THR A 289 -4.72 14.53 10.70
N LEU A 290 -5.67 13.98 9.96
CA LEU A 290 -5.73 12.57 9.62
C LEU A 290 -5.90 12.44 8.11
N SER A 291 -4.96 11.71 7.47
CA SER A 291 -5.05 11.37 6.05
C SER A 291 -4.91 9.87 5.88
N GLU A 292 -5.85 9.26 5.15
CA GLU A 292 -5.91 7.81 4.95
C GLU A 292 -5.98 7.45 3.46
N PRO A 293 -4.87 7.49 2.70
CA PRO A 293 -4.86 6.99 1.34
C PRO A 293 -4.92 5.45 1.31
N ASN A 294 -5.76 4.93 0.43
CA ASN A 294 -5.89 3.50 0.15
C ASN A 294 -5.61 3.27 -1.34
N LEU A 295 -4.85 2.23 -1.63
CA LEU A 295 -4.53 1.88 -3.02
C LEU A 295 -4.40 0.37 -3.14
N THR A 296 -4.87 -0.20 -4.26
CA THR A 296 -4.77 -1.64 -4.55
C THR A 296 -3.81 -1.87 -5.72
N ALA A 297 -2.93 -2.86 -5.59
CA ALA A 297 -1.98 -3.27 -6.63
C ALA A 297 -1.91 -4.78 -6.75
N LEU A 298 -1.47 -5.27 -7.90
CA LEU A 298 -1.11 -6.68 -8.10
C LEU A 298 0.22 -6.99 -7.38
N SER A 299 0.36 -8.23 -6.92
CA SER A 299 1.63 -8.70 -6.35
C SER A 299 2.76 -8.60 -7.39
N GLY A 300 3.84 -7.88 -7.05
CA GLY A 300 5.00 -7.61 -7.91
C GLY A 300 4.90 -6.32 -8.74
N GLU A 301 3.72 -5.68 -8.83
CA GLU A 301 3.52 -4.47 -9.61
C GLU A 301 3.55 -3.21 -8.74
N THR A 302 4.10 -2.12 -9.29
CA THR A 302 4.14 -0.83 -8.60
C THR A 302 2.89 -0.03 -8.91
N ALA A 303 2.17 0.40 -7.89
CA ALA A 303 1.04 1.32 -8.01
C ALA A 303 1.38 2.68 -7.42
N GLN A 304 0.78 3.72 -8.01
CA GLN A 304 0.91 5.11 -7.56
C GLN A 304 -0.45 5.78 -7.51
N PHE A 305 -0.66 6.59 -6.48
CA PHE A 305 -1.86 7.39 -6.27
C PHE A 305 -1.44 8.79 -5.82
N LEU A 306 -2.11 9.81 -6.35
CA LEU A 306 -1.95 11.21 -5.95
C LEU A 306 -3.34 11.84 -5.84
N ALA A 307 -3.67 12.34 -4.66
CA ALA A 307 -4.85 13.17 -4.43
C ALA A 307 -4.39 14.54 -3.93
N GLY A 308 -4.51 15.57 -4.79
CA GLY A 308 -4.03 16.91 -4.51
C GLY A 308 -4.18 17.83 -5.70
N GLY A 309 -3.28 18.76 -5.85
CA GLY A 309 -3.21 19.71 -6.93
C GLY A 309 -1.78 20.01 -7.35
N GLU A 310 -1.63 20.95 -8.23
CA GLU A 310 -0.36 21.47 -8.71
C GLU A 310 -0.30 22.97 -8.45
N PHE A 311 0.83 23.47 -7.98
CA PHE A 311 1.03 24.91 -7.86
C PHE A 311 2.15 25.39 -8.78
N PRO A 312 1.99 26.55 -9.41
CA PRO A 312 2.95 27.07 -10.35
C PRO A 312 4.13 27.74 -9.62
N ILE A 313 5.35 27.45 -10.06
CA ILE A 313 6.58 28.12 -9.64
C ILE A 313 7.14 28.85 -10.85
N PRO A 314 7.19 30.20 -10.85
CA PRO A 314 7.83 30.95 -11.91
C PRO A 314 9.36 30.80 -11.83
N LEU A 315 9.97 30.32 -12.90
CA LEU A 315 11.42 30.24 -13.06
C LEU A 315 11.88 31.33 -14.04
N ASN A 316 12.73 32.22 -13.57
CA ASN A 316 13.33 33.24 -14.42
C ASN A 316 14.50 32.64 -15.22
N GLN A 317 14.37 32.60 -16.54
CA GLN A 317 15.42 32.05 -17.45
C GLN A 317 16.35 33.15 -17.98
N GLY A 318 16.28 34.36 -17.49
CA GLY A 318 17.06 35.52 -18.00
C GLY A 318 16.39 36.20 -19.19
N LEU A 319 16.89 37.36 -19.60
CA LEU A 319 16.37 38.17 -20.72
C LEU A 319 14.87 38.48 -20.67
N GLY A 320 14.24 38.48 -19.47
CA GLY A 320 12.82 38.78 -19.30
C GLY A 320 11.87 37.62 -19.65
N SER A 321 12.39 36.40 -19.87
CA SER A 321 11.58 35.22 -20.11
C SER A 321 11.32 34.47 -18.78
N THR A 322 10.04 34.26 -18.45
CA THR A 322 9.62 33.48 -17.28
C THR A 322 8.99 32.18 -17.73
N THR A 323 9.48 31.06 -17.24
CA THR A 323 8.87 29.73 -17.44
C THR A 323 8.18 29.32 -16.14
N ILE A 324 7.04 28.63 -16.26
CA ILE A 324 6.29 28.14 -15.10
C ILE A 324 6.55 26.64 -14.97
N GLU A 325 7.08 26.23 -13.81
CA GLU A 325 7.17 24.83 -13.42
C GLU A 325 6.04 24.50 -12.43
N TYR A 326 5.30 23.41 -12.68
CA TYR A 326 4.25 22.95 -11.79
C TYR A 326 4.80 21.92 -10.82
N LYS A 327 4.53 22.11 -9.53
CA LYS A 327 4.88 21.16 -8.46
C LYS A 327 3.62 20.59 -7.85
N ASN A 328 3.55 19.25 -7.79
CA ASN A 328 2.45 18.54 -7.15
C ASN A 328 2.49 18.73 -5.65
N TYR A 329 1.31 18.86 -5.03
CA TYR A 329 1.11 18.81 -3.59
C TYR A 329 -0.15 18.00 -3.27
N GLY A 330 -0.26 17.53 -2.03
CA GLY A 330 -1.37 16.71 -1.55
C GLY A 330 -0.90 15.39 -0.94
N VAL A 331 -1.74 14.38 -1.00
CA VAL A 331 -1.48 13.04 -0.48
C VAL A 331 -1.04 12.13 -1.63
N SER A 332 0.17 11.62 -1.55
CA SER A 332 0.74 10.69 -2.53
C SER A 332 1.12 9.38 -1.86
N LEU A 333 0.86 8.28 -2.54
CA LEU A 333 1.21 6.93 -2.11
C LEU A 333 1.76 6.15 -3.30
N ALA A 334 3.00 5.72 -3.21
CA ALA A 334 3.59 4.77 -4.14
C ALA A 334 4.02 3.52 -3.37
N TYR A 335 3.68 2.34 -3.87
CA TYR A 335 4.09 1.09 -3.24
C TYR A 335 4.16 -0.08 -4.20
N THR A 336 4.97 -1.07 -3.85
CA THR A 336 5.13 -2.34 -4.58
C THR A 336 4.95 -3.46 -3.57
N PRO A 337 3.85 -4.22 -3.62
CA PRO A 337 3.64 -5.38 -2.77
C PRO A 337 4.23 -6.62 -3.40
N THR A 338 4.74 -7.55 -2.62
CA THR A 338 5.13 -8.90 -3.03
C THR A 338 4.58 -9.89 -2.01
N VAL A 339 3.67 -10.75 -2.45
CA VAL A 339 3.12 -11.81 -1.59
C VAL A 339 4.05 -13.01 -1.64
N LEU A 340 4.53 -13.44 -0.48
CA LEU A 340 5.40 -14.59 -0.32
C LEU A 340 4.58 -15.89 -0.24
N SER A 341 5.23 -17.02 -0.47
CA SER A 341 4.61 -18.35 -0.35
C SER A 341 4.09 -18.69 1.06
N SER A 342 4.55 -17.96 2.07
CA SER A 342 4.08 -18.06 3.46
C SER A 342 2.82 -17.25 3.76
N GLY A 343 2.20 -16.62 2.74
CA GLY A 343 1.05 -15.71 2.93
C GLY A 343 1.42 -14.33 3.49
N ARG A 344 2.68 -14.09 3.83
CA ARG A 344 3.17 -12.77 4.26
C ARG A 344 3.35 -11.85 3.06
N ILE A 345 3.21 -10.55 3.30
CA ILE A 345 3.27 -9.51 2.27
C ILE A 345 4.49 -8.65 2.56
N SER A 346 5.48 -8.69 1.67
CA SER A 346 6.59 -7.75 1.65
C SER A 346 6.18 -6.52 0.85
N ILE A 347 6.33 -5.32 1.43
CA ILE A 347 5.84 -4.08 0.82
C ILE A 347 6.97 -3.06 0.85
N ARG A 348 7.36 -2.59 -0.32
CA ARG A 348 8.13 -1.36 -0.45
C ARG A 348 7.16 -0.21 -0.60
N VAL A 349 7.14 0.72 0.35
CA VAL A 349 6.16 1.82 0.41
C VAL A 349 6.85 3.17 0.51
N ARG A 350 6.30 4.15 -0.23
CA ARG A 350 6.71 5.55 -0.21
C ARG A 350 5.48 6.45 -0.11
N PRO A 351 4.93 6.60 1.10
CA PRO A 351 3.86 7.54 1.39
C PRO A 351 4.40 8.96 1.53
N GLU A 352 3.62 9.95 1.08
CA GLU A 352 3.96 11.37 1.17
C GLU A 352 2.69 12.20 1.37
N VAL A 353 2.76 13.16 2.29
CA VAL A 353 1.76 14.22 2.47
C VAL A 353 2.47 15.56 2.35
N SER A 354 1.99 16.41 1.44
CA SER A 354 2.54 17.74 1.22
C SER A 354 1.44 18.78 1.23
N GLU A 355 1.70 19.89 1.91
CA GLU A 355 0.77 20.99 2.11
C GLU A 355 1.43 22.33 1.77
N LEU A 356 0.65 23.24 1.20
CA LEU A 356 1.10 24.60 0.97
C LEU A 356 1.12 25.38 2.30
N SER A 357 2.23 26.04 2.58
CA SER A 357 2.42 26.84 3.80
C SER A 357 2.80 28.27 3.46
N THR A 358 2.23 29.21 4.19
CA THR A 358 2.65 30.61 4.14
C THR A 358 3.94 30.85 4.92
N GLN A 359 4.30 29.95 5.83
CA GLN A 359 5.58 30.00 6.54
C GLN A 359 6.71 29.60 5.58
N GLY A 360 7.65 30.51 5.36
CA GLY A 360 8.73 30.32 4.40
C GLY A 360 8.36 30.69 2.96
N ALA A 361 7.19 31.30 2.74
CA ALA A 361 6.80 31.83 1.44
C ALA A 361 7.79 32.90 0.96
N VAL A 362 8.10 32.90 -0.33
CA VAL A 362 9.00 33.86 -0.97
C VAL A 362 8.18 34.79 -1.85
N THR A 363 8.41 36.10 -1.71
CA THR A 363 7.81 37.11 -2.59
C THR A 363 8.76 37.39 -3.74
N LEU A 364 8.33 37.11 -4.96
CA LEU A 364 9.09 37.37 -6.18
C LEU A 364 8.26 38.28 -7.10
N GLU A 365 8.78 39.46 -7.43
CA GLU A 365 8.09 40.40 -8.34
C GLU A 365 6.63 40.73 -7.96
N GLY A 366 6.30 40.73 -6.67
CA GLY A 366 4.95 40.98 -6.16
C GLY A 366 4.05 39.73 -6.08
N PHE A 367 4.50 38.58 -6.54
CA PHE A 367 3.83 37.30 -6.36
C PHE A 367 4.36 36.58 -5.12
N GLN A 368 3.47 36.17 -4.24
CA GLN A 368 3.82 35.36 -3.07
C GLN A 368 3.77 33.88 -3.44
N ILE A 369 4.94 33.24 -3.47
CA ILE A 369 5.08 31.80 -3.74
C ILE A 369 5.05 31.09 -2.38
N PRO A 370 4.04 30.23 -2.11
CA PRO A 370 3.99 29.50 -0.85
C PRO A 370 5.12 28.49 -0.75
N ALA A 371 5.57 28.19 0.45
CA ALA A 371 6.47 27.09 0.73
C ALA A 371 5.70 25.76 0.75
N LEU A 372 6.41 24.65 0.52
CA LEU A 372 5.84 23.30 0.60
C LEU A 372 6.33 22.60 1.88
N THR A 373 5.39 22.24 2.76
CA THR A 373 5.68 21.39 3.91
C THR A 373 5.47 19.94 3.50
N VAL A 374 6.50 19.11 3.60
CA VAL A 374 6.49 17.72 3.12
C VAL A 374 6.77 16.76 4.26
N ARG A 375 5.92 15.73 4.38
CA ARG A 375 6.11 14.59 5.27
C ARG A 375 6.19 13.34 4.41
N ARG A 376 7.37 12.75 4.32
CA ARG A 376 7.66 11.60 3.47
C ARG A 376 8.40 10.53 4.25
N ALA A 377 8.05 9.27 4.01
CA ALA A 377 8.80 8.12 4.47
C ALA A 377 9.04 7.16 3.29
N GLU A 378 10.14 6.45 3.29
CA GLU A 378 10.39 5.36 2.34
C GLU A 378 11.00 4.19 3.10
N THR A 379 10.34 3.04 3.02
CA THR A 379 10.78 1.85 3.73
C THR A 379 10.26 0.57 3.09
N THR A 380 10.84 -0.56 3.49
CA THR A 380 10.34 -1.89 3.14
C THR A 380 10.00 -2.64 4.42
N VAL A 381 8.79 -3.17 4.51
CA VAL A 381 8.28 -3.91 5.67
C VAL A 381 7.62 -5.21 5.21
N GLU A 382 7.59 -6.20 6.09
CA GLU A 382 6.94 -7.49 5.85
C GLU A 382 5.90 -7.76 6.93
N LEU A 383 4.63 -7.91 6.50
CA LEU A 383 3.45 -7.99 7.38
C LEU A 383 2.52 -9.11 6.92
N GLY A 384 1.71 -9.63 7.83
CA GLY A 384 0.55 -10.44 7.47
C GLY A 384 -0.64 -9.58 7.03
N SER A 385 -1.60 -10.18 6.33
CA SER A 385 -2.85 -9.50 5.94
C SER A 385 -3.58 -8.99 7.18
N GLY A 386 -3.97 -7.70 7.19
CA GLY A 386 -4.66 -7.03 8.29
C GLY A 386 -3.75 -6.58 9.45
N GLN A 387 -2.47 -6.91 9.43
CA GLN A 387 -1.52 -6.44 10.47
C GLN A 387 -1.08 -5.01 10.20
N SER A 388 -1.06 -4.19 11.25
CA SER A 388 -0.62 -2.80 11.18
C SER A 388 0.78 -2.64 11.76
N PHE A 389 1.57 -1.79 11.12
CA PHE A 389 2.91 -1.44 11.60
C PHE A 389 3.17 0.05 11.45
N MET A 390 3.76 0.66 12.47
CA MET A 390 4.19 2.04 12.44
C MET A 390 5.55 2.14 11.75
N ILE A 391 5.59 2.75 10.56
CA ILE A 391 6.81 2.85 9.75
C ILE A 391 7.63 4.10 10.04
N ALA A 392 6.98 5.16 10.54
CA ALA A 392 7.67 6.40 10.91
C ALA A 392 6.90 7.13 12.00
N GLY A 393 7.62 7.88 12.80
CA GLY A 393 7.09 8.79 13.81
C GLY A 393 8.02 9.96 14.03
N LEU A 394 7.46 11.10 14.43
CA LEU A 394 8.20 12.30 14.80
C LEU A 394 7.54 12.89 16.04
N LEU A 395 8.36 13.20 17.04
CA LEU A 395 7.99 14.04 18.15
C LEU A 395 8.89 15.28 18.12
N SER A 396 8.30 16.45 17.94
CA SER A 396 8.99 17.74 17.96
C SER A 396 8.43 18.59 19.08
N ASN A 397 9.30 19.10 19.93
CA ASN A 397 8.94 20.02 21.00
C ASN A 397 9.87 21.24 20.91
N ASN A 398 9.28 22.40 20.65
CA ASN A 398 10.00 23.67 20.56
C ASN A 398 9.42 24.63 21.58
N ALA A 399 10.25 25.11 22.49
CA ALA A 399 9.86 26.10 23.49
C ALA A 399 10.81 27.31 23.40
N THR A 400 10.22 28.49 23.27
CA THR A 400 10.92 29.75 23.24
C THR A 400 10.37 30.63 24.35
N SER A 401 11.26 31.16 25.18
CA SER A 401 10.93 32.13 26.22
C SER A 401 11.77 33.37 26.02
N THR A 402 11.10 34.47 25.76
CA THR A 402 11.73 35.79 25.63
C THR A 402 11.33 36.65 26.83
N ILE A 403 12.29 37.22 27.49
CA ILE A 403 12.09 38.10 28.63
C ILE A 403 12.76 39.43 28.33
N ASP A 404 11.96 40.49 28.19
CA ASP A 404 12.41 41.85 28.05
C ASP A 404 12.25 42.52 29.40
N LYS A 405 13.35 43.05 29.98
CA LYS A 405 13.34 43.68 31.31
C LYS A 405 14.13 44.99 31.34
N ALA A 406 13.66 45.89 32.18
CA ALA A 406 14.44 47.10 32.50
C ALA A 406 15.67 46.71 33.34
N PRO A 407 16.90 47.11 32.94
CA PRO A 407 18.11 46.76 33.70
C PRO A 407 18.03 47.20 35.16
N GLY A 408 18.28 46.29 36.11
CA GLY A 408 18.25 46.54 37.54
C GLY A 408 16.83 46.51 38.14
N ALA A 409 15.85 47.17 37.56
CA ALA A 409 14.48 47.22 38.07
C ALA A 409 13.74 45.88 37.87
N GLY A 410 14.00 45.20 36.72
CA GLY A 410 13.40 43.93 36.43
C GLY A 410 13.90 42.76 37.28
N ASP A 411 14.97 42.93 38.04
CA ASP A 411 15.59 41.90 38.89
C ASP A 411 15.13 41.99 40.37
N ILE A 412 14.36 43.02 40.72
CA ILE A 412 13.86 43.21 42.10
C ILE A 412 12.89 42.07 42.44
N PRO A 413 13.05 41.38 43.57
CA PRO A 413 12.10 40.36 44.01
C PRO A 413 10.70 40.96 44.16
N ILE A 414 9.67 40.24 43.64
CA ILE A 414 8.24 40.60 43.64
C ILE A 414 7.90 41.77 42.74
N LEU A 415 8.59 42.92 42.89
CA LEU A 415 8.31 44.13 42.12
C LEU A 415 8.90 44.09 40.70
N GLY A 416 9.91 43.26 40.44
CA GLY A 416 10.53 43.13 39.14
C GLY A 416 9.56 42.63 38.03
N SER A 417 8.45 41.96 38.39
CA SER A 417 7.40 41.57 37.45
C SER A 417 6.70 42.75 36.77
N LEU A 418 6.70 43.93 37.42
CA LEU A 418 6.16 45.19 36.84
C LEU A 418 7.11 45.84 35.82
N PHE A 419 8.35 45.41 35.78
CA PHE A 419 9.43 45.95 34.92
C PHE A 419 9.97 44.90 33.93
N ARG A 420 9.19 43.86 33.65
CA ARG A 420 9.54 42.84 32.67
C ARG A 420 8.32 42.43 31.86
N SER A 421 8.54 42.15 30.58
CA SER A 421 7.60 41.47 29.69
C SER A 421 8.10 40.06 29.43
N THR A 422 7.19 39.10 29.41
CA THR A 422 7.52 37.72 29.11
C THR A 422 6.65 37.24 27.97
N ASP A 423 7.28 36.73 26.94
CA ASP A 423 6.63 36.04 25.82
C ASP A 423 7.12 34.58 25.80
N PHE A 424 6.21 33.67 26.14
CA PHE A 424 6.46 32.22 26.14
C PHE A 424 5.66 31.56 25.04
N ARG A 425 6.37 30.87 24.15
CA ARG A 425 5.77 30.10 23.06
C ARG A 425 6.23 28.65 23.15
N LYS A 426 5.30 27.73 23.15
CA LYS A 426 5.57 26.31 23.07
C LYS A 426 4.81 25.71 21.89
N GLY A 427 5.51 24.98 21.03
CA GLY A 427 4.95 24.17 19.96
C GLY A 427 5.37 22.72 20.15
N GLU A 428 4.41 21.83 20.09
CA GLU A 428 4.61 20.38 20.20
C GLU A 428 3.88 19.71 19.05
N THR A 429 4.60 18.90 18.26
CA THR A 429 4.04 18.20 17.12
C THR A 429 4.40 16.73 17.22
N GLU A 430 3.38 15.87 17.15
CA GLU A 430 3.50 14.42 17.09
C GLU A 430 2.97 13.95 15.74
N LEU A 431 3.79 13.20 15.00
CA LEU A 431 3.44 12.59 13.72
C LEU A 431 3.64 11.08 13.81
N VAL A 432 2.66 10.32 13.32
CA VAL A 432 2.72 8.86 13.21
C VAL A 432 2.25 8.45 11.82
N ILE A 433 3.03 7.55 11.18
CA ILE A 433 2.67 6.93 9.90
C ILE A 433 2.53 5.43 10.10
N VAL A 434 1.33 4.91 9.84
CA VAL A 434 0.98 3.49 10.01
C VAL A 434 0.58 2.90 8.68
N VAL A 435 1.04 1.69 8.38
CA VAL A 435 0.69 0.92 7.19
C VAL A 435 -0.01 -0.37 7.56
N THR A 436 -1.01 -0.76 6.76
CA THR A 436 -1.78 -1.98 6.96
C THR A 436 -2.11 -2.57 5.58
N PRO A 437 -1.51 -3.69 5.19
CA PRO A 437 -1.84 -4.40 3.97
C PRO A 437 -3.01 -5.36 4.17
N TYR A 438 -3.80 -5.55 3.12
CA TYR A 438 -4.87 -6.54 3.05
C TYR A 438 -4.77 -7.30 1.74
N LEU A 439 -4.86 -8.63 1.80
CA LEU A 439 -5.14 -9.42 0.61
C LEU A 439 -6.60 -9.24 0.24
N VAL A 440 -6.87 -8.86 -1.01
CA VAL A 440 -8.21 -8.56 -1.49
C VAL A 440 -8.52 -9.35 -2.76
N LYS A 441 -9.79 -9.73 -2.91
CA LYS A 441 -10.34 -10.34 -4.12
C LYS A 441 -11.19 -9.30 -4.84
N PRO A 442 -11.26 -9.31 -6.19
CA PRO A 442 -12.21 -8.48 -6.92
C PRO A 442 -13.64 -8.83 -6.51
N VAL A 443 -14.49 -7.82 -6.46
CA VAL A 443 -15.92 -7.96 -6.14
C VAL A 443 -16.74 -7.47 -7.33
N ASP A 444 -18.00 -7.91 -7.41
CA ASP A 444 -18.92 -7.45 -8.45
C ASP A 444 -19.25 -5.96 -8.25
N ASP A 445 -19.49 -5.25 -9.36
CA ASP A 445 -19.82 -3.83 -9.36
C ASP A 445 -21.05 -3.50 -8.49
N ARG A 446 -21.98 -4.43 -8.36
CA ARG A 446 -23.21 -4.30 -7.53
C ARG A 446 -22.92 -4.23 -6.03
N ASP A 447 -21.77 -4.77 -5.60
CA ASP A 447 -21.36 -4.79 -4.19
C ASP A 447 -20.55 -3.53 -3.81
N ILE A 448 -20.12 -2.74 -4.81
CA ILE A 448 -19.38 -1.50 -4.62
C ILE A 448 -20.36 -0.38 -4.29
N ARG A 449 -20.27 0.19 -3.11
CA ARG A 449 -21.03 1.36 -2.69
C ARG A 449 -20.20 2.63 -2.92
N LEU A 450 -20.73 3.52 -3.74
CA LEU A 450 -20.11 4.83 -3.97
C LEU A 450 -20.56 5.84 -2.91
N PRO A 451 -19.70 6.81 -2.52
CA PRO A 451 -20.08 7.90 -1.62
C PRO A 451 -21.26 8.74 -2.15
N THR A 452 -21.47 8.73 -3.46
CA THR A 452 -22.57 9.42 -4.15
C THR A 452 -23.87 8.61 -4.15
N ASP A 453 -23.83 7.33 -3.76
CA ASP A 453 -25.02 6.50 -3.71
C ASP A 453 -25.97 7.01 -2.62
N GLY A 454 -27.15 7.41 -3.04
CA GLY A 454 -28.15 8.02 -2.15
C GLY A 454 -28.05 9.55 -2.04
N TYR A 455 -27.13 10.22 -2.77
CA TYR A 455 -27.18 11.66 -2.92
C TYR A 455 -28.20 12.01 -4.01
N ALA A 456 -29.27 12.72 -3.62
CA ALA A 456 -30.17 13.36 -4.54
C ALA A 456 -29.94 14.88 -4.46
N ALA A 457 -29.82 15.53 -5.61
CA ALA A 457 -29.76 16.99 -5.63
C ALA A 457 -31.11 17.55 -5.10
N PRO A 458 -31.09 18.56 -4.22
CA PRO A 458 -32.33 19.14 -3.71
C PRO A 458 -33.09 19.83 -4.86
N SER A 459 -34.40 19.68 -4.84
CA SER A 459 -35.26 20.44 -5.77
C SER A 459 -35.18 21.94 -5.43
N THR A 460 -35.50 22.80 -6.39
CA THR A 460 -35.52 24.25 -6.20
C THR A 460 -36.37 24.66 -4.98
N ALA A 461 -37.48 23.97 -4.76
CA ALA A 461 -38.34 24.19 -3.61
C ALA A 461 -37.72 23.79 -2.28
N GLU A 462 -37.02 22.65 -2.23
CA GLU A 462 -36.32 22.21 -1.04
C GLU A 462 -35.14 23.12 -0.67
N GLN A 463 -34.44 23.63 -1.69
CA GLN A 463 -33.33 24.55 -1.52
C GLN A 463 -33.78 25.91 -1.00
N PHE A 464 -34.85 26.52 -1.62
CA PHE A 464 -35.29 27.84 -1.27
C PHE A 464 -36.21 27.90 -0.05
N PHE A 465 -37.12 26.93 0.14
CA PHE A 465 -38.10 26.97 1.21
C PHE A 465 -37.70 26.15 2.45
N LEU A 466 -36.92 25.10 2.27
CA LEU A 466 -36.55 24.22 3.38
C LEU A 466 -35.06 24.31 3.77
N ASN A 467 -34.29 25.14 3.04
CA ASN A 467 -32.85 25.33 3.26
C ASN A 467 -32.10 23.99 3.37
N ARG A 468 -32.48 23.01 2.54
CA ARG A 468 -31.85 21.70 2.50
C ARG A 468 -30.70 21.69 1.49
N GLU A 469 -29.56 21.19 1.91
CA GLU A 469 -28.36 21.02 1.05
C GLU A 469 -28.41 19.71 0.24
N ALA A 470 -29.21 18.73 0.68
CA ALA A 470 -29.43 17.46 -0.02
C ALA A 470 -30.94 17.18 -0.16
N GLY A 471 -31.35 16.69 -1.33
CA GLY A 471 -32.71 16.23 -1.60
C GLY A 471 -33.02 14.95 -0.83
N THR A 472 -34.32 14.66 -0.70
CA THR A 472 -34.77 13.38 -0.15
C THR A 472 -34.52 12.31 -1.22
N PRO A 473 -33.68 11.29 -0.98
CA PRO A 473 -33.49 10.24 -1.97
C PRO A 473 -34.85 9.55 -2.21
N PRO A 474 -35.19 9.19 -3.46
CA PRO A 474 -36.32 8.34 -3.70
C PRO A 474 -36.12 7.07 -2.87
N GLU A 475 -37.16 6.66 -2.21
CA GLU A 475 -37.24 5.61 -1.18
C GLU A 475 -36.55 4.30 -1.63
N ALA A 476 -35.24 4.31 -1.64
CA ALA A 476 -34.44 3.10 -1.71
C ALA A 476 -34.44 2.50 -0.31
N VAL A 477 -35.24 1.48 -0.12
CA VAL A 477 -35.21 0.63 1.06
C VAL A 477 -33.74 0.24 1.28
N ARG A 478 -33.09 0.92 2.21
CA ARG A 478 -31.75 0.51 2.64
C ARG A 478 -31.92 -0.85 3.30
N PRO A 479 -31.36 -1.94 2.75
CA PRO A 479 -31.30 -3.16 3.50
C PRO A 479 -30.47 -2.86 4.76
N MET A 480 -31.11 -2.87 5.93
CA MET A 480 -30.36 -2.84 7.18
C MET A 480 -29.38 -4.00 7.17
N PRO A 481 -28.13 -3.83 7.64
CA PRO A 481 -27.22 -4.94 7.81
C PRO A 481 -27.88 -5.93 8.76
N GLN A 482 -28.35 -7.04 8.22
CA GLN A 482 -28.80 -8.16 9.03
C GLN A 482 -27.53 -8.81 9.60
N ILE A 483 -27.43 -8.81 10.93
CA ILE A 483 -26.47 -9.65 11.62
C ILE A 483 -26.93 -11.08 11.35
N VAL A 484 -26.28 -11.75 10.41
CA VAL A 484 -26.44 -13.20 10.24
C VAL A 484 -25.74 -13.82 11.44
N LEU A 485 -26.50 -14.12 12.47
CA LEU A 485 -26.02 -14.97 13.56
C LEU A 485 -25.65 -16.32 12.94
N PRO A 486 -24.47 -16.87 13.24
CA PRO A 486 -24.15 -18.22 12.81
C PRO A 486 -25.24 -19.17 13.31
N PRO A 487 -25.66 -20.19 12.54
CA PRO A 487 -26.65 -21.12 12.98
C PRO A 487 -26.20 -21.74 14.32
N VAL A 488 -27.02 -21.57 15.34
CA VAL A 488 -26.82 -22.26 16.61
C VAL A 488 -26.89 -23.75 16.28
N ALA A 489 -25.78 -24.43 16.44
CA ALA A 489 -25.76 -25.89 16.31
C ALA A 489 -26.54 -26.44 17.50
N ASP A 490 -27.78 -26.86 17.23
CA ASP A 490 -28.54 -27.63 18.19
C ASP A 490 -27.85 -28.99 18.40
N GLU A 491 -27.62 -29.32 19.65
CA GLU A 491 -27.01 -30.59 20.11
C GLU A 491 -27.76 -31.87 19.69
N ASN A 492 -28.84 -31.76 18.90
CA ASN A 492 -29.61 -32.86 18.40
C ASN A 492 -29.79 -32.73 16.87
N GLY A 493 -28.86 -33.21 16.13
CA GLY A 493 -28.72 -33.37 14.70
C GLY A 493 -29.99 -33.58 13.84
N ALA A 494 -30.92 -32.62 13.77
CA ALA A 494 -32.03 -32.64 12.84
C ALA A 494 -32.17 -31.27 12.15
N ALA A 495 -31.81 -31.22 10.88
CA ALA A 495 -32.03 -30.08 10.00
C ALA A 495 -33.53 -29.86 9.80
N ALA A 496 -34.07 -28.78 10.34
CA ALA A 496 -35.43 -28.31 10.02
C ALA A 496 -35.32 -27.28 8.87
N ALA A 497 -35.78 -27.71 7.69
CA ALA A 497 -36.06 -26.81 6.57
C ALA A 497 -37.28 -25.95 6.91
N THR A 498 -37.09 -24.64 7.16
CA THR A 498 -38.21 -23.70 7.25
C THR A 498 -38.47 -23.08 5.88
N GLY A 499 -39.60 -23.48 5.34
CA GLY A 499 -40.16 -22.99 4.11
C GLY A 499 -40.59 -21.51 4.22
N SER A 500 -40.44 -20.80 3.11
CA SER A 500 -40.98 -19.47 2.87
C SER A 500 -42.52 -19.48 2.98
N SER A 501 -43.07 -18.64 3.84
CA SER A 501 -44.47 -18.23 3.74
C SER A 501 -44.55 -16.77 3.30
N THR A 502 -44.95 -16.60 2.04
CA THR A 502 -45.54 -15.40 1.50
C THR A 502 -46.79 -15.06 2.31
N ASN A 503 -46.88 -13.87 2.88
CA ASN A 503 -48.15 -13.23 3.25
C ASN A 503 -48.25 -11.89 2.54
N SER A 504 -49.12 -11.88 1.51
CA SER A 504 -49.83 -10.72 1.03
C SER A 504 -50.93 -10.36 2.04
N GLU A 505 -51.12 -9.09 2.28
CA GLU A 505 -52.36 -8.36 2.51
C GLU A 505 -52.25 -7.24 3.56
N ASN A 506 -52.49 -6.10 3.09
CA ASN A 506 -53.10 -4.81 3.42
C ASN A 506 -52.19 -3.61 3.42
#